data_a32582f0ffc5612470f9da029c439cf2
#
_entry.id   a32582f0ffc5612470f9da029c439cf2
#
_cell.length_a   1.000
_cell.length_b   1.000
_cell.length_c   1.000
_cell.angle_alpha   90.00
_cell.angle_beta   90.00
_cell.angle_gamma   90.00
#
_symmetry.space_group_name_H-M   'P 1'
#
loop_
_entity.id
_entity.type
_entity.pdbx_description
1 polymer ?
#
loop_
_entity_poly.entity_id
_entity_poly.type
_entity_poly.pdbx_seq_one_letter_code
_entity_poly.pdbx_strand_id
1 'polypeptide(L)'
;INNDLRIRYDEVSHQACTSACNRCIQSWENRFYGDLNWRLGLDVAALAIGEALPTHRWFERTELFAKQLKSSWLQDRGELVQCVSGEDIWAIVNESRTSAVLLGHPLWLQDHDFINDTQDAAIGFLEDDLGINERNIAFSDLYELSISPSEILTKLKDL
;
A
#
# COMPACT_ATOMS: atom_id res chain seq x y z
N ILE A 1 -19.32 -5.07 13.17
CA ILE A 1 -18.37 -4.25 13.97
C ILE A 1 -19.22 -3.21 14.68
N ASN A 2 -19.03 -3.08 16.00
CA ASN A 2 -19.75 -2.07 16.77
C ASN A 2 -19.40 -0.68 16.21
N ASN A 3 -20.40 0.15 15.94
CA ASN A 3 -20.20 1.53 15.44
C ASN A 3 -19.22 2.32 16.32
N ASP A 4 -19.20 2.04 17.63
CA ASP A 4 -18.27 2.66 18.57
C ASP A 4 -16.79 2.37 18.27
N LEU A 5 -16.48 1.19 17.71
CA LEU A 5 -15.11 0.87 17.29
C LEU A 5 -14.72 1.66 16.04
N ARG A 6 -15.60 1.77 15.04
CA ARG A 6 -15.35 2.59 13.84
C ARG A 6 -15.09 4.06 14.22
N ILE A 7 -15.99 4.66 15.02
CA ILE A 7 -15.85 6.05 15.47
C ILE A 7 -14.53 6.23 16.23
N ARG A 8 -14.18 5.30 17.11
CA ARG A 8 -12.94 5.37 17.89
C ARG A 8 -11.68 5.33 17.04
N TYR A 9 -11.67 4.61 15.92
CA TYR A 9 -10.49 4.47 15.07
C TYR A 9 -10.43 5.49 13.93
N ASP A 10 -11.58 6.01 13.49
CA ASP A 10 -11.66 7.07 12.47
C ASP A 10 -11.62 8.50 13.07
N GLU A 11 -11.50 8.64 14.39
CA GLU A 11 -11.35 9.95 15.02
C GLU A 11 -10.09 10.67 14.57
N VAL A 12 -10.19 11.99 14.39
CA VAL A 12 -9.07 12.87 13.99
C VAL A 12 -7.84 12.70 14.88
N SER A 13 -8.05 12.46 16.19
CA SER A 13 -6.97 12.20 17.16
C SER A 13 -6.21 10.90 16.91
N HIS A 14 -6.78 9.99 16.08
CA HIS A 14 -6.20 8.68 15.77
C HIS A 14 -5.56 8.61 14.39
N GLN A 15 -5.86 9.55 13.51
CA GLN A 15 -5.29 9.62 12.17
C GLN A 15 -3.75 9.72 12.16
N ALA A 16 -3.17 10.31 13.20
CA ALA A 16 -1.72 10.38 13.38
C ALA A 16 -1.08 9.03 13.78
N CYS A 17 -1.87 8.04 14.21
CA CYS A 17 -1.36 6.73 14.55
C CYS A 17 -1.05 5.93 13.29
N THR A 18 0.22 5.65 13.04
CA THR A 18 0.68 4.96 11.83
C THR A 18 0.44 3.46 11.85
N SER A 19 0.51 2.83 13.02
CA SER A 19 0.35 1.38 13.18
C SER A 19 -0.54 0.99 14.36
N ALA A 20 -0.04 1.12 15.58
CA ALA A 20 -0.74 0.84 16.82
C ALA A 20 -0.29 1.76 17.94
N CYS A 21 -1.16 2.08 18.85
CA CYS A 21 -0.85 2.84 20.05
C CYS A 21 -1.74 2.43 21.23
N ASN A 22 -1.45 2.92 22.42
CA ASN A 22 -2.20 2.62 23.65
C ASN A 22 -3.66 3.06 23.62
N ARG A 23 -4.06 3.87 22.64
CA ARG A 23 -5.45 4.30 22.47
C ARG A 23 -6.24 3.40 21.52
N CYS A 24 -5.56 2.54 20.72
CA CYS A 24 -6.23 1.63 19.81
C CYS A 24 -6.06 0.17 20.23
N ILE A 25 -5.25 -0.57 19.49
CA ILE A 25 -5.11 -2.02 19.66
C ILE A 25 -3.89 -2.43 20.47
N GLN A 26 -2.99 -1.49 20.79
CA GLN A 26 -1.82 -1.79 21.61
C GLN A 26 -2.21 -1.86 23.09
N SER A 27 -2.01 -3.01 23.72
CA SER A 27 -2.13 -3.23 25.15
C SER A 27 -0.75 -3.48 25.77
N TRP A 28 -0.72 -3.57 27.11
CA TRP A 28 0.54 -3.92 27.81
C TRP A 28 1.05 -5.30 27.39
N GLU A 29 0.16 -6.25 27.16
CA GLU A 29 0.48 -7.63 26.80
C GLU A 29 1.04 -7.74 25.36
N ASN A 30 0.55 -6.91 24.44
CA ASN A 30 0.88 -7.00 23.03
C ASN A 30 1.82 -5.90 22.52
N ARG A 31 2.34 -5.03 23.40
CA ARG A 31 3.17 -3.87 23.01
C ARG A 31 4.48 -4.24 22.30
N PHE A 32 4.93 -5.46 22.44
CA PHE A 32 6.16 -5.97 21.80
C PHE A 32 5.93 -6.60 20.43
N TYR A 33 4.68 -6.77 20.01
CA TYR A 33 4.36 -7.25 18.67
C TYR A 33 4.40 -6.06 17.70
N GLY A 34 5.50 -5.94 16.93
CA GLY A 34 5.74 -4.85 15.98
C GLY A 34 4.77 -4.80 14.81
N ASP A 35 4.07 -5.91 14.54
CA ASP A 35 3.23 -6.09 13.34
C ASP A 35 1.77 -5.65 13.55
N LEU A 36 1.44 -5.06 14.70
CA LEU A 36 0.10 -4.57 14.97
C LEU A 36 -0.20 -3.33 14.13
N ASN A 37 -1.21 -3.44 13.26
CA ASN A 37 -1.71 -2.32 12.46
C ASN A 37 -3.24 -2.23 12.58
N TRP A 38 -3.73 -1.14 13.14
CA TRP A 38 -5.15 -0.96 13.39
C TRP A 38 -5.97 -0.84 12.09
N ARG A 39 -5.39 -0.28 11.00
CA ARG A 39 -6.05 -0.17 9.70
C ARG A 39 -6.30 -1.56 9.12
N LEU A 40 -5.25 -2.39 9.12
CA LEU A 40 -5.34 -3.78 8.67
C LEU A 40 -6.35 -4.57 9.50
N GLY A 41 -6.38 -4.35 10.82
CA GLY A 41 -7.37 -4.96 11.71
C GLY A 41 -8.81 -4.59 11.36
N LEU A 42 -9.07 -3.32 11.00
CA LEU A 42 -10.39 -2.88 10.55
C LEU A 42 -10.77 -3.45 9.18
N ASP A 43 -9.81 -3.56 8.26
CA ASP A 43 -10.05 -4.11 6.92
C ASP A 43 -10.38 -5.60 6.99
N VAL A 44 -9.62 -6.37 7.78
CA VAL A 44 -9.93 -7.79 8.04
C VAL A 44 -11.30 -7.95 8.70
N ALA A 45 -11.64 -7.07 9.64
CA ALA A 45 -12.94 -7.11 10.30
C ALA A 45 -14.09 -6.76 9.35
N ALA A 46 -13.90 -5.84 8.40
CA ALA A 46 -14.88 -5.53 7.35
C ALA A 46 -15.14 -6.75 6.45
N LEU A 47 -14.08 -7.40 5.99
CA LEU A 47 -14.19 -8.63 5.22
C LEU A 47 -14.90 -9.75 5.99
N ALA A 48 -14.61 -9.91 7.28
CA ALA A 48 -15.21 -10.95 8.13
C ALA A 48 -16.73 -10.80 8.29
N ILE A 49 -17.28 -9.59 8.11
CA ILE A 49 -18.72 -9.33 8.13
C ILE A 49 -19.34 -9.21 6.74
N GLY A 50 -18.59 -9.56 5.69
CA GLY A 50 -19.05 -9.56 4.30
C GLY A 50 -19.12 -8.17 3.64
N GLU A 51 -18.44 -7.17 4.19
CA GLU A 51 -18.28 -5.87 3.52
C GLU A 51 -17.17 -5.96 2.45
N ALA A 52 -17.24 -5.09 1.44
CA ALA A 52 -16.16 -4.92 0.49
C ALA A 52 -14.90 -4.40 1.19
N LEU A 53 -13.72 -4.75 0.67
CA LEU A 53 -12.45 -4.29 1.20
C LEU A 53 -12.32 -2.76 1.07
N PRO A 54 -12.22 -2.01 2.17
CA PRO A 54 -12.10 -0.56 2.12
C PRO A 54 -10.66 -0.16 1.81
N THR A 55 -10.40 0.28 0.58
CA THR A 55 -9.06 0.66 0.10
C THR A 55 -8.61 2.05 0.55
N HIS A 56 -9.55 2.98 0.75
CA HIS A 56 -9.29 4.39 1.03
C HIS A 56 -8.34 4.64 2.22
N ARG A 57 -8.40 3.82 3.30
CA ARG A 57 -7.55 4.00 4.50
C ARG A 57 -6.05 3.89 4.19
N TRP A 58 -5.69 3.17 3.14
CA TRP A 58 -4.32 3.01 2.70
C TRP A 58 -3.96 4.03 1.63
N PHE A 59 -4.79 4.15 0.61
CA PHE A 59 -4.49 4.97 -0.56
C PHE A 59 -4.52 6.47 -0.30
N GLU A 60 -5.34 6.98 0.61
CA GLU A 60 -5.30 8.40 1.05
C GLU A 60 -3.91 8.87 1.56
N ARG A 61 -3.05 7.94 1.97
CA ARG A 61 -1.71 8.25 2.46
C ARG A 61 -0.61 7.99 1.46
N THR A 62 -0.95 7.39 0.32
CA THR A 62 0.05 7.00 -0.69
C THR A 62 0.82 8.19 -1.18
N GLU A 63 0.16 9.30 -1.47
CA GLU A 63 0.83 10.53 -1.92
C GLU A 63 1.85 11.06 -0.90
N LEU A 64 1.54 10.97 0.39
CA LEU A 64 2.45 11.39 1.46
C LEU A 64 3.69 10.49 1.52
N PHE A 65 3.49 9.17 1.51
CA PHE A 65 4.58 8.19 1.45
C PHE A 65 5.39 8.34 0.16
N ALA A 66 4.72 8.58 -0.94
CA ALA A 66 5.29 8.83 -2.25
C ALA A 66 6.27 10.00 -2.23
N LYS A 67 5.85 11.13 -1.69
CA LYS A 67 6.70 12.33 -1.56
C LYS A 67 7.90 12.08 -0.64
N GLN A 68 7.70 11.36 0.46
CA GLN A 68 8.78 11.00 1.38
C GLN A 68 9.78 10.05 0.72
N LEU A 69 9.31 9.06 -0.01
CA LEU A 69 10.15 8.11 -0.74
C LEU A 69 10.97 8.82 -1.81
N LYS A 70 10.35 9.70 -2.59
CA LYS A 70 11.02 10.48 -3.64
C LYS A 70 12.14 11.33 -3.08
N SER A 71 11.95 11.95 -1.92
CA SER A 71 12.95 12.85 -1.31
C SER A 71 14.12 12.12 -0.67
N SER A 72 13.92 10.93 -0.13
CA SER A 72 14.93 10.24 0.70
C SER A 72 15.49 8.95 0.11
N TRP A 73 14.74 8.26 -0.75
CA TRP A 73 15.11 6.92 -1.21
C TRP A 73 15.24 6.77 -2.71
N LEU A 74 14.32 7.38 -3.48
CA LEU A 74 14.34 7.26 -4.93
C LEU A 74 15.39 8.15 -5.56
N GLN A 75 15.54 9.39 -5.05
CA GLN A 75 16.43 10.40 -5.64
C GLN A 75 16.44 10.32 -7.18
N ASP A 76 17.54 9.77 -7.75
CA ASP A 76 17.71 9.58 -9.18
C ASP A 76 17.53 8.11 -9.63
N ARG A 77 16.89 7.24 -8.81
CA ARG A 77 16.79 5.79 -9.08
C ARG A 77 15.45 5.34 -9.62
N GLY A 78 14.48 6.22 -9.68
CA GLY A 78 13.16 5.91 -10.16
C GLY A 78 12.17 7.05 -9.94
N GLU A 79 10.99 6.87 -10.49
CA GLU A 79 9.89 7.81 -10.31
C GLU A 79 8.66 7.10 -9.73
N LEU A 80 7.82 7.89 -9.11
CA LEU A 80 6.54 7.44 -8.60
C LEU A 80 5.46 7.86 -9.58
N VAL A 81 4.67 6.92 -10.04
CA VAL A 81 3.65 7.11 -11.08
C VAL A 81 2.29 6.68 -10.54
N GLN A 82 1.29 7.52 -10.73
CA GLN A 82 -0.11 7.18 -10.44
C GLN A 82 -0.67 6.38 -11.62
N CYS A 83 -1.11 5.15 -11.35
CA CYS A 83 -1.50 4.21 -12.39
C CYS A 83 -2.98 4.27 -12.76
N VAL A 84 -3.87 4.66 -11.83
CA VAL A 84 -5.31 4.68 -12.08
C VAL A 84 -5.86 6.08 -11.82
N SER A 85 -6.52 6.66 -12.82
CA SER A 85 -7.12 7.98 -12.71
C SER A 85 -8.29 7.95 -11.72
N GLY A 86 -8.21 8.81 -10.70
CA GLY A 86 -9.25 8.92 -9.66
C GLY A 86 -9.08 7.97 -8.49
N GLU A 87 -8.13 7.05 -8.54
CA GLU A 87 -7.71 6.21 -7.42
C GLU A 87 -6.23 6.47 -7.08
N ASP A 88 -5.89 6.44 -5.79
CA ASP A 88 -4.52 6.69 -5.35
C ASP A 88 -3.64 5.42 -5.45
N ILE A 89 -3.72 4.72 -6.59
CA ILE A 89 -2.91 3.55 -6.92
C ILE A 89 -1.62 4.01 -7.59
N TRP A 90 -0.50 3.66 -7.00
CA TRP A 90 0.81 4.11 -7.43
C TRP A 90 1.74 2.94 -7.74
N ALA A 91 2.67 3.18 -8.65
CA ALA A 91 3.80 2.30 -8.89
C ALA A 91 5.13 3.06 -8.76
N ILE A 92 6.16 2.35 -8.36
CA ILE A 92 7.54 2.82 -8.43
C ILE A 92 8.12 2.27 -9.72
N VAL A 93 8.53 3.16 -10.61
CA VAL A 93 9.12 2.81 -11.92
C VAL A 93 10.60 3.13 -11.88
N ASN A 94 11.44 2.25 -12.41
CA ASN A 94 12.88 2.51 -12.49
C ASN A 94 13.19 3.64 -13.49
N GLU A 95 14.40 4.21 -13.42
CA GLU A 95 14.84 5.33 -14.26
C GLU A 95 14.73 5.03 -15.75
N SER A 96 15.03 3.80 -16.14
CA SER A 96 14.95 3.36 -17.55
C SER A 96 13.54 3.05 -18.03
N ARG A 97 12.54 3.07 -17.15
CA ARG A 97 11.14 2.68 -17.40
C ARG A 97 10.98 1.28 -18.00
N THR A 98 11.82 0.36 -17.56
CA THR A 98 11.79 -1.05 -18.00
C THR A 98 11.16 -1.98 -16.99
N SER A 99 11.09 -1.56 -15.72
CA SER A 99 10.50 -2.33 -14.63
C SER A 99 9.75 -1.44 -13.64
N ALA A 100 8.75 -2.02 -12.97
CA ALA A 100 7.93 -1.34 -11.99
C ALA A 100 7.59 -2.23 -10.79
N VAL A 101 7.32 -1.60 -9.65
CA VAL A 101 6.72 -2.24 -8.48
C VAL A 101 5.37 -1.56 -8.22
N LEU A 102 4.28 -2.30 -8.41
CA LEU A 102 2.92 -1.83 -8.14
C LEU A 102 2.64 -1.88 -6.63
N LEU A 103 2.21 -0.75 -6.08
CA LEU A 103 1.90 -0.60 -4.66
C LEU A 103 0.42 -0.82 -4.40
N GLY A 104 0.06 -1.98 -3.88
CA GLY A 104 -1.31 -2.38 -3.63
C GLY A 104 -1.76 -2.27 -2.18
N HIS A 105 -2.99 -2.71 -1.94
CA HIS A 105 -3.53 -2.89 -0.58
C HIS A 105 -2.85 -4.10 0.09
N PRO A 106 -2.51 -4.04 1.39
CA PRO A 106 -1.81 -5.14 2.09
C PRO A 106 -2.54 -6.49 2.09
N LEU A 107 -3.85 -6.52 1.85
CA LEU A 107 -4.65 -7.76 1.72
C LEU A 107 -4.86 -8.20 0.27
N TRP A 108 -4.30 -7.51 -0.70
CA TRP A 108 -4.34 -7.99 -2.08
C TRP A 108 -3.31 -9.08 -2.30
N LEU A 109 -3.63 -10.04 -3.15
CA LEU A 109 -2.68 -11.06 -3.55
C LEU A 109 -1.58 -10.43 -4.42
N GLN A 110 -0.34 -10.82 -4.13
CA GLN A 110 0.85 -10.38 -4.87
C GLN A 110 1.24 -11.44 -5.91
N ASP A 111 0.26 -11.91 -6.69
CA ASP A 111 0.43 -12.98 -7.66
C ASP A 111 -0.35 -12.63 -8.93
N HIS A 112 0.31 -12.66 -10.09
CA HIS A 112 -0.29 -12.35 -11.40
C HIS A 112 -1.48 -13.24 -11.74
N ASP A 113 -1.53 -14.46 -11.23
CA ASP A 113 -2.65 -15.39 -11.49
C ASP A 113 -3.92 -15.03 -10.69
N PHE A 114 -3.84 -14.11 -9.71
CA PHE A 114 -4.93 -13.80 -8.78
C PHE A 114 -5.11 -12.29 -8.57
N ILE A 115 -4.88 -11.50 -9.60
CA ILE A 115 -5.05 -10.04 -9.55
C ILE A 115 -6.54 -9.66 -9.53
N ASN A 116 -6.85 -8.53 -8.91
CA ASN A 116 -8.18 -7.93 -8.96
C ASN A 116 -8.28 -6.88 -10.09
N ASP A 117 -9.50 -6.44 -10.39
CA ASP A 117 -9.78 -5.49 -11.47
C ASP A 117 -8.96 -4.19 -11.37
N THR A 118 -8.66 -3.72 -10.14
CA THR A 118 -7.86 -2.51 -9.91
C THR A 118 -6.38 -2.74 -10.20
N GLN A 119 -5.87 -3.91 -9.83
CA GLN A 119 -4.48 -4.30 -10.19
C GLN A 119 -4.34 -4.49 -11.69
N ASP A 120 -5.31 -5.13 -12.33
CA ASP A 120 -5.36 -5.33 -13.78
C ASP A 120 -5.36 -3.98 -14.53
N ALA A 121 -6.20 -3.04 -14.12
CA ALA A 121 -6.22 -1.70 -14.70
C ALA A 121 -4.89 -0.95 -14.51
N ALA A 122 -4.23 -1.12 -13.37
CA ALA A 122 -2.92 -0.51 -13.11
C ALA A 122 -1.80 -1.14 -13.94
N ILE A 123 -1.83 -2.44 -14.17
CA ILE A 123 -0.91 -3.15 -15.06
C ILE A 123 -1.12 -2.67 -16.49
N GLY A 124 -2.38 -2.62 -16.96
CA GLY A 124 -2.70 -2.12 -18.29
C GLY A 124 -2.14 -0.71 -18.53
N PHE A 125 -2.26 0.19 -17.55
CA PHE A 125 -1.63 1.52 -17.65
C PHE A 125 -0.10 1.44 -17.76
N LEU A 126 0.55 0.59 -16.97
CA LEU A 126 2.01 0.44 -17.03
C LEU A 126 2.48 -0.15 -18.37
N GLU A 127 1.70 -1.04 -18.98
CA GLU A 127 1.99 -1.61 -20.29
C GLU A 127 1.69 -0.64 -21.42
N ASP A 128 0.49 -0.06 -21.49
CA ASP A 128 0.01 0.73 -22.62
C ASP A 128 0.61 2.13 -22.64
N ASP A 129 0.73 2.79 -21.48
CA ASP A 129 1.20 4.19 -21.41
C ASP A 129 2.71 4.31 -21.17
N LEU A 130 3.33 3.34 -20.47
CA LEU A 130 4.75 3.37 -20.15
C LEU A 130 5.58 2.32 -20.89
N GLY A 131 4.96 1.35 -21.53
CA GLY A 131 5.62 0.29 -22.28
C GLY A 131 6.36 -0.73 -21.41
N ILE A 132 5.97 -0.87 -20.13
CA ILE A 132 6.60 -1.79 -19.20
C ILE A 132 5.91 -3.16 -19.34
N ASN A 133 6.67 -4.18 -19.74
CA ASN A 133 6.10 -5.52 -19.88
C ASN A 133 5.60 -6.07 -18.52
N GLU A 134 4.45 -6.71 -18.50
CA GLU A 134 3.84 -7.29 -17.30
C GLU A 134 4.82 -8.15 -16.48
N ARG A 135 5.70 -8.92 -17.14
CA ARG A 135 6.72 -9.76 -16.49
C ARG A 135 7.76 -8.97 -15.70
N ASN A 136 7.87 -7.68 -15.98
CA ASN A 136 8.75 -6.76 -15.31
C ASN A 136 7.99 -5.87 -14.29
N ILE A 137 6.78 -6.29 -13.90
CA ILE A 137 5.98 -5.63 -12.87
C ILE A 137 5.93 -6.57 -11.66
N ALA A 138 6.56 -6.17 -10.57
CA ALA A 138 6.43 -6.85 -9.29
C ALA A 138 5.32 -6.20 -8.45
N PHE A 139 4.81 -6.94 -7.49
CA PHE A 139 3.86 -6.44 -6.52
C PHE A 139 4.51 -6.16 -5.18
N SER A 140 4.04 -5.14 -4.52
CA SER A 140 4.28 -4.83 -3.13
C SER A 140 3.04 -4.15 -2.55
N ASP A 141 3.08 -3.81 -1.29
CA ASP A 141 1.98 -3.16 -0.64
C ASP A 141 2.41 -1.93 0.19
N LEU A 142 1.43 -1.11 0.55
CA LEU A 142 1.66 0.13 1.28
C LEU A 142 2.13 -0.10 2.73
N TYR A 143 1.88 -1.28 3.31
CA TYR A 143 2.41 -1.64 4.62
C TYR A 143 3.90 -1.97 4.51
N GLU A 144 4.31 -2.81 3.56
CA GLU A 144 5.71 -3.11 3.27
C GLU A 144 6.49 -1.83 2.97
N LEU A 145 5.92 -0.92 2.15
CA LEU A 145 6.50 0.39 1.88
C LEU A 145 6.77 1.21 3.14
N SER A 146 5.88 1.13 4.13
CA SER A 146 6.00 1.90 5.36
C SER A 146 7.05 1.37 6.35
N ILE A 147 7.34 0.06 6.32
CA ILE A 147 8.23 -0.62 7.27
C ILE A 147 9.59 -0.98 6.67
N SER A 148 9.64 -1.32 5.39
CA SER A 148 10.84 -1.82 4.70
C SER A 148 10.97 -1.26 3.27
N PRO A 149 11.08 0.05 3.07
CA PRO A 149 11.13 0.64 1.72
C PRO A 149 12.34 0.16 0.90
N SER A 150 13.41 -0.32 1.55
CA SER A 150 14.59 -0.90 0.88
C SER A 150 14.29 -2.21 0.16
N GLU A 151 13.34 -3.01 0.64
CA GLU A 151 12.94 -4.27 -0.01
C GLU A 151 12.23 -4.01 -1.33
N ILE A 152 11.40 -2.96 -1.39
CA ILE A 152 10.76 -2.55 -2.63
C ILE A 152 11.78 -2.13 -3.69
N LEU A 153 12.84 -1.41 -3.28
CA LEU A 153 13.93 -1.05 -4.20
C LEU A 153 14.75 -2.27 -4.65
N THR A 154 14.79 -3.32 -3.84
CA THR A 154 15.41 -4.59 -4.21
C THR A 154 14.55 -5.30 -5.26
N LYS A 155 13.24 -5.43 -5.03
CA LYS A 155 12.30 -5.96 -6.03
C LYS A 155 12.44 -5.24 -7.38
N LEU A 156 12.55 -3.90 -7.37
CA LEU A 156 12.71 -3.09 -8.58
C LEU A 156 14.01 -3.36 -9.35
N LYS A 157 15.05 -3.85 -8.68
CA LYS A 157 16.36 -4.14 -9.32
C LYS A 157 16.47 -5.57 -9.83
N ASP A 158 15.72 -6.49 -9.21
CA ASP A 158 15.78 -7.92 -9.52
C ASP A 158 14.91 -8.28 -10.75
N LEU A 159 14.15 -7.31 -11.27
CA LEU A 159 13.39 -7.35 -12.52
C LEU A 159 14.24 -6.89 -13.72
#